data_56d6d29de99514d0e0017e7afd107d2c
#
_entry.id   56d6d29de99514d0e0017e7afd107d2c
#
_cell.length_a   1.000
_cell.length_b   1.000
_cell.length_c   1.000
_cell.angle_alpha   90.00
_cell.angle_beta   90.00
_cell.angle_gamma   90.00
#
_symmetry.space_group_name_H-M   'P 1'
#
loop_
_entity.id
_entity.type
_entity.pdbx_description
1 polymer ?
#
loop_
_entity_poly.entity_id
_entity_poly.type
_entity_poly.pdbx_seq_one_letter_code
_entity_poly.pdbx_strand_id
1 'polypeptide(L)'
;MNTQYYIYIITNKTNRVLYTGVTNDLERRLYEHKEKLVEGFTRKYNVNKLVFYEICADIESAIAREKQIKGWLRRKKVALVESVNPEWRDLSLDWVNCHSERAQRQAVILKERSD
;
A
#
# COMPACT_ATOMS: atom_id res chain seq x y z
N MET A 1 -6.81 16.79 -13.85
CA MET A 1 -6.83 16.17 -12.82
C MET A 1 -5.65 15.43 -12.56
N ASN A 2 -5.16 15.48 -11.46
CA ASN A 2 -3.98 14.81 -11.13
C ASN A 2 -4.25 13.47 -10.58
N THR A 3 -3.91 12.46 -11.31
CA THR A 3 -4.06 11.12 -10.82
C THR A 3 -2.71 10.66 -10.36
N GLN A 4 -2.65 10.13 -9.18
CA GLN A 4 -1.42 9.59 -8.65
C GLN A 4 -1.53 8.08 -8.62
N TYR A 5 -0.39 7.42 -8.70
CA TYR A 5 -0.33 5.98 -8.65
C TYR A 5 0.57 5.58 -7.51
N TYR A 6 0.29 4.45 -6.92
CA TYR A 6 1.03 4.01 -5.74
C TYR A 6 1.59 2.62 -5.96
N ILE A 7 2.85 2.43 -5.63
CA ILE A 7 3.42 1.11 -5.56
C ILE A 7 3.40 0.78 -4.09
N TYR A 8 2.88 -0.38 -3.72
CA TYR A 8 2.77 -0.70 -2.31
C TYR A 8 3.29 -2.10 -2.03
N ILE A 9 3.71 -2.34 -0.80
CA ILE A 9 4.07 -3.66 -0.35
C ILE A 9 3.20 -3.95 0.86
N ILE A 10 2.52 -5.10 0.82
CA ILE A 10 1.71 -5.54 1.95
C ILE A 10 2.26 -6.89 2.40
N THR A 11 1.97 -7.23 3.62
CA THR A 11 2.50 -8.44 4.20
C THR A 11 1.45 -9.04 5.13
N ASN A 12 1.72 -10.22 5.66
CA ASN A 12 0.82 -10.84 6.61
C ASN A 12 1.26 -10.48 8.03
N LYS A 13 0.47 -10.90 9.00
CA LYS A 13 0.72 -10.56 10.38
C LYS A 13 2.12 -10.90 10.84
N THR A 14 2.71 -11.96 10.34
CA THR A 14 4.02 -12.40 10.79
C THR A 14 5.16 -11.87 9.92
N ASN A 15 4.84 -10.99 8.96
CA ASN A 15 5.83 -10.39 8.06
C ASN A 15 6.59 -11.41 7.22
N ARG A 16 5.98 -12.57 6.98
CA ARG A 16 6.68 -13.58 6.21
C ARG A 16 6.42 -13.53 4.73
N VAL A 17 5.27 -13.06 4.32
CA VAL A 17 4.87 -13.07 2.94
C VAL A 17 4.79 -11.64 2.46
N LEU A 18 5.47 -11.30 1.38
CA LEU A 18 5.44 -9.95 0.83
C LEU A 18 4.74 -9.94 -0.51
N TYR A 19 3.89 -8.97 -0.72
CA TYR A 19 3.20 -8.82 -2.00
C TYR A 19 3.37 -7.38 -2.45
N THR A 20 3.78 -7.17 -3.70
CA THR A 20 3.97 -5.84 -4.26
C THR A 20 2.91 -5.60 -5.30
N GLY A 21 2.26 -4.45 -5.25
CA GLY A 21 1.22 -4.11 -6.21
C GLY A 21 1.27 -2.67 -6.60
N VAL A 22 0.42 -2.29 -7.55
CA VAL A 22 0.31 -0.91 -7.99
C VAL A 22 -1.17 -0.59 -8.07
N THR A 23 -1.55 0.62 -7.72
CA THR A 23 -2.95 1.02 -7.77
C THR A 23 -3.02 2.54 -7.88
N ASN A 24 -4.15 3.05 -8.34
CA ASN A 24 -4.36 4.49 -8.34
C ASN A 24 -5.24 4.90 -7.15
N ASP A 25 -5.61 3.97 -6.29
CA ASP A 25 -6.44 4.28 -5.14
C ASP A 25 -6.01 3.36 -4.00
N LEU A 26 -4.99 3.78 -3.28
CA LEU A 26 -4.39 2.92 -2.27
C LEU A 26 -5.35 2.59 -1.13
N GLU A 27 -6.13 3.55 -0.67
CA GLU A 27 -7.05 3.27 0.40
C GLU A 27 -8.08 2.23 0.02
N ARG A 28 -8.65 2.33 -1.17
CA ARG A 28 -9.63 1.37 -1.60
C ARG A 28 -8.99 0.00 -1.77
N ARG A 29 -7.78 -0.03 -2.32
CA ARG A 29 -7.13 -1.30 -2.56
C ARG A 29 -6.81 -2.00 -1.24
N LEU A 30 -6.37 -1.24 -0.25
CA LEU A 30 -6.10 -1.82 1.04
C LEU A 30 -7.38 -2.33 1.69
N TYR A 31 -8.45 -1.59 1.54
CA TYR A 31 -9.74 -2.02 2.07
C TYR A 31 -10.11 -3.36 1.44
N GLU A 32 -9.91 -3.48 0.13
CA GLU A 32 -10.25 -4.72 -0.57
C GLU A 32 -9.41 -5.89 -0.08
N HIS A 33 -8.14 -5.65 0.20
CA HIS A 33 -7.30 -6.71 0.72
C HIS A 33 -7.71 -7.08 2.14
N LYS A 34 -8.05 -6.11 2.97
CA LYS A 34 -8.40 -6.39 4.34
C LYS A 34 -9.73 -7.14 4.42
N GLU A 35 -10.64 -6.83 3.51
CA GLU A 35 -11.92 -7.51 3.49
C GLU A 35 -11.86 -8.78 2.63
N LYS A 36 -10.67 -9.10 2.14
CA LYS A 36 -10.46 -10.32 1.35
C LYS A 36 -11.32 -10.37 0.09
N LEU A 37 -11.52 -9.19 -0.50
CA LEU A 37 -12.29 -9.11 -1.73
C LEU A 37 -11.45 -9.41 -2.95
N VAL A 38 -10.12 -9.33 -2.81
CA VAL A 38 -9.21 -9.64 -3.90
C VAL A 38 -8.88 -11.12 -3.79
N GLU A 39 -9.21 -11.89 -4.84
CA GLU A 39 -8.93 -13.30 -4.77
C GLU A 39 -7.51 -13.64 -5.08
N GLY A 40 -7.07 -14.80 -4.71
CA GLY A 40 -5.74 -15.27 -5.03
C GLY A 40 -4.80 -15.21 -3.87
N PHE A 41 -3.54 -14.87 -4.18
CA PHE A 41 -2.45 -14.95 -3.22
C PHE A 41 -2.70 -14.19 -1.92
N THR A 42 -3.11 -12.94 -2.01
CA THR A 42 -3.23 -12.13 -0.81
C THR A 42 -4.36 -12.62 0.09
N ARG A 43 -5.42 -13.14 -0.51
CA ARG A 43 -6.53 -13.65 0.27
C ARG A 43 -6.13 -14.94 0.96
N LYS A 44 -5.43 -15.80 0.21
CA LYS A 44 -5.05 -17.09 0.74
C LYS A 44 -4.12 -16.97 1.93
N TYR A 45 -3.19 -16.04 1.88
CA TYR A 45 -2.18 -15.92 2.92
C TYR A 45 -2.43 -14.78 3.89
N ASN A 46 -3.60 -14.16 3.83
CA ASN A 46 -3.95 -13.06 4.74
C ASN A 46 -2.96 -11.90 4.65
N VAL A 47 -2.60 -11.52 3.43
CA VAL A 47 -1.62 -10.48 3.21
C VAL A 47 -2.38 -9.17 3.11
N ASN A 48 -2.47 -8.44 4.20
CA ASN A 48 -3.29 -7.24 4.24
C ASN A 48 -2.73 -6.14 5.14
N LYS A 49 -1.47 -6.22 5.54
CA LYS A 49 -0.87 -5.19 6.37
C LYS A 49 0.02 -4.33 5.48
N LEU A 50 -0.22 -3.02 5.41
CA LEU A 50 0.54 -2.15 4.53
C LEU A 50 1.82 -1.73 5.22
N VAL A 51 2.96 -2.08 4.66
CA VAL A 51 4.25 -1.76 5.27
C VAL A 51 5.09 -0.78 4.46
N PHE A 52 4.70 -0.51 3.22
CA PHE A 52 5.47 0.40 2.38
C PHE A 52 4.63 0.91 1.22
N TYR A 53 4.79 2.17 0.83
CA TYR A 53 4.24 2.62 -0.44
C TYR A 53 5.05 3.79 -0.97
N GLU A 54 5.00 3.97 -2.28
CA GLU A 54 5.62 5.08 -2.98
C GLU A 54 4.59 5.68 -3.90
N ILE A 55 4.72 6.96 -4.19
CA ILE A 55 3.79 7.65 -5.07
C ILE A 55 4.47 7.95 -6.37
N CYS A 56 3.80 7.69 -7.49
CA CYS A 56 4.32 8.00 -8.81
C CYS A 56 3.30 8.85 -9.54
N ALA A 57 3.78 9.75 -10.38
CA ALA A 57 2.90 10.65 -11.10
C ALA A 57 2.24 10.00 -12.30
N ASP A 58 2.84 8.98 -12.88
CA ASP A 58 2.25 8.35 -14.06
C ASP A 58 2.26 6.84 -13.95
N ILE A 59 1.37 6.23 -14.71
CA ILE A 59 1.16 4.79 -14.62
C ILE A 59 2.35 4.00 -15.15
N GLU A 60 3.03 4.51 -16.16
CA GLU A 60 4.13 3.76 -16.73
C GLU A 60 5.30 3.66 -15.75
N SER A 61 5.61 4.76 -15.07
CA SER A 61 6.66 4.73 -14.07
C SER A 61 6.27 3.82 -12.91
N ALA A 62 5.00 3.86 -12.55
CA ALA A 62 4.53 3.04 -11.43
C ALA A 62 4.66 1.55 -11.76
N ILE A 63 4.26 1.17 -12.97
CA ILE A 63 4.35 -0.24 -13.36
C ILE A 63 5.81 -0.67 -13.46
N ALA A 64 6.67 0.21 -13.99
CA ALA A 64 8.09 -0.13 -14.10
C ALA A 64 8.69 -0.34 -12.71
N ARG A 65 8.33 0.51 -11.76
CA ARG A 65 8.85 0.40 -10.41
C ARG A 65 8.33 -0.87 -9.74
N GLU A 66 7.07 -1.18 -9.95
CA GLU A 66 6.48 -2.36 -9.35
C GLU A 66 7.21 -3.61 -9.87
N LYS A 67 7.48 -3.65 -11.18
CA LYS A 67 8.18 -4.80 -11.73
C LYS A 67 9.60 -4.88 -11.22
N GLN A 68 10.24 -3.73 -11.04
CA GLN A 68 11.59 -3.70 -10.54
C GLN A 68 11.63 -4.30 -9.12
N ILE A 69 10.73 -3.87 -8.26
CA ILE A 69 10.71 -4.36 -6.90
C ILE A 69 10.35 -5.83 -6.85
N LYS A 70 9.42 -6.25 -7.69
CA LYS A 70 9.04 -7.65 -7.71
C LYS A 70 10.21 -8.55 -8.08
N GLY A 71 11.14 -8.05 -8.86
CA GLY A 71 12.29 -8.84 -9.27
C GLY A 71 13.40 -8.90 -8.24
N TRP A 72 13.32 -8.14 -7.16
CA TRP A 72 14.37 -8.12 -6.16
C TRP A 72 14.32 -9.35 -5.26
N LEU A 73 15.47 -9.67 -4.68
CA LEU A 73 15.50 -10.70 -3.68
C LEU A 73 14.82 -10.18 -2.43
N ARG A 74 14.37 -11.09 -1.62
CA ARG A 74 13.63 -10.71 -0.42
C ARG A 74 14.39 -9.74 0.46
N ARG A 75 15.68 -9.94 0.66
CA ARG A 75 16.41 -9.07 1.56
C ARG A 75 16.43 -7.64 1.08
N LYS A 76 16.37 -7.43 -0.24
CA LYS A 76 16.37 -6.08 -0.76
C LYS A 76 15.00 -5.45 -0.56
N LYS A 77 13.94 -6.24 -0.66
CA LYS A 77 12.60 -5.74 -0.40
C LYS A 77 12.47 -5.38 1.08
N VAL A 78 13.03 -6.20 1.94
CA VAL A 78 13.00 -5.96 3.38
C VAL A 78 13.75 -4.67 3.69
N ALA A 79 14.90 -4.47 3.06
CA ALA A 79 15.68 -3.26 3.29
C ALA A 79 14.88 -2.03 2.85
N LEU A 80 14.16 -2.13 1.75
CA LEU A 80 13.36 -1.01 1.27
C LEU A 80 12.26 -0.69 2.30
N VAL A 81 11.57 -1.69 2.80
CA VAL A 81 10.53 -1.47 3.79
C VAL A 81 11.13 -0.83 5.03
N GLU A 82 12.24 -1.35 5.50
CA GLU A 82 12.81 -0.89 6.76
C GLU A 82 13.44 0.49 6.65
N SER A 83 13.72 0.94 5.43
CA SER A 83 14.26 2.28 5.26
C SER A 83 13.23 3.32 5.65
N VAL A 84 11.94 3.02 5.58
CA VAL A 84 10.90 3.96 5.95
C VAL A 84 10.02 3.46 7.08
N ASN A 85 10.02 2.18 7.35
CA ASN A 85 9.13 1.59 8.35
C ASN A 85 9.87 0.48 9.10
N PRO A 86 10.87 0.84 9.89
CA PRO A 86 11.70 -0.18 10.54
C PRO A 86 10.95 -1.09 11.48
N GLU A 87 9.80 -0.68 11.97
CA GLU A 87 9.05 -1.50 12.87
C GLU A 87 7.97 -2.32 12.21
N TRP A 88 7.86 -2.21 10.88
CA TRP A 88 6.85 -2.97 10.13
C TRP A 88 5.42 -2.72 10.61
N ARG A 89 5.14 -1.44 10.94
CA ARG A 89 3.80 -1.10 11.39
C ARG A 89 2.85 -1.12 10.21
N ASP A 90 1.59 -1.33 10.46
CA ASP A 90 0.58 -1.26 9.42
C ASP A 90 0.29 0.21 9.18
N LEU A 91 0.82 0.75 8.11
CA LEU A 91 0.70 2.16 7.82
C LEU A 91 -0.74 2.60 7.56
N SER A 92 -1.60 1.66 7.22
CA SER A 92 -2.99 2.02 6.94
C SER A 92 -3.76 2.33 8.22
N LEU A 93 -3.23 1.95 9.37
CA LEU A 93 -3.92 2.25 10.61
C LEU A 93 -3.91 3.75 10.89
N ASP A 94 -2.92 4.46 10.41
CA ASP A 94 -2.87 5.89 10.59
C ASP A 94 -4.02 6.52 9.82
N TRP A 95 -4.39 5.95 8.69
CA TRP A 95 -5.48 6.49 7.91
C TRP A 95 -6.79 6.29 8.64
N VAL A 96 -6.97 5.18 9.28
CA VAL A 96 -8.19 4.89 9.97
C VAL A 96 -8.37 5.91 11.08
N ASN A 97 -7.31 6.21 11.83
CA ASN A 97 -7.40 7.17 12.87
C ASN A 97 -7.70 8.56 12.31
N CYS A 98 -7.08 8.90 11.21
CA CYS A 98 -7.33 10.16 10.61
C CYS A 98 -8.73 10.22 10.16
N HIS A 99 -9.24 9.17 9.55
CA HIS A 99 -10.56 9.20 9.08
C HIS A 99 -11.56 9.29 10.16
N SER A 100 -11.32 8.72 11.26
CA SER A 100 -12.32 8.77 12.28
C SER A 100 -12.47 10.19 12.72
N GLU A 101 -11.44 10.98 12.70
CA GLU A 101 -11.62 12.23 13.10
C GLU A 101 -12.00 13.13 12.04
N ARG A 102 -11.68 12.91 10.84
CA ARG A 102 -12.13 13.79 9.95
C ARG A 102 -12.93 13.19 9.02
N ALA A 103 -13.39 12.11 9.21
CA ALA A 103 -14.17 11.44 8.34
C ALA A 103 -15.09 12.36 7.99
N GLN A 104 -15.23 13.16 8.77
CA GLN A 104 -16.10 13.99 8.51
C GLN A 104 -15.63 14.92 7.57
N ARG A 105 -14.56 15.35 7.58
CA ARG A 105 -14.20 16.28 6.72
C ARG A 105 -13.64 15.81 5.63
N GLN A 106 -13.53 14.93 5.41
CA GLN A 106 -12.98 14.60 4.52
C GLN A 106 -12.99 14.02 3.65
N ALA A 107 -13.24 13.47 4.00
CA ALA A 107 -13.25 12.75 3.00
C ALA A 107 -12.71 13.48 1.97
N VAL A 108 -12.69 14.46 2.00
CA VAL A 108 -12.24 15.18 1.07
C VAL A 108 -10.96 15.27 0.95
N ILE A 109 -10.35 15.39 1.88
CA ILE A 109 -9.08 15.50 1.82
C ILE A 109 -8.46 14.55 1.09
N LEU A 110 -8.80 13.42 1.21
CA LEU A 110 -8.16 12.48 0.57
C LEU A 110 -8.16 12.68 -0.76
N LYS A 111 -8.94 13.30 -1.14
CA LYS A 111 -8.96 13.45 -2.35
C LYS A 111 -8.36 14.59 -2.73
N GLU A 112 -8.27 15.40 -2.06
CA GLU A 112 -7.73 16.51 -2.45
C GLU A 112 -6.48 16.67 -2.18
N ARG A 113 -5.97 16.15 -1.65
CA ARG A 113 -4.89 16.15 -1.52
C ARG A 113 -4.28 15.81 -2.12
N SER A 114 -4.83 15.84 -2.44
CA SER A 114 -4.52 15.58 -2.84
C SER A 114 -4.18 15.82 -2.87
N ASP A 115 -4.29 16.12 -2.74
CA ASP A 115 -4.04 16.29 -2.80
C ASP A 115 -3.88 16.22 -2.79
#